data_5c01d9379ed94ea2307efdf8d03ba53e
#
_entry.id   5c01d9379ed94ea2307efdf8d03ba53e
#
_cell.length_a   1.000
_cell.length_b   1.000
_cell.length_c   1.000
_cell.angle_alpha   90.00
_cell.angle_beta   90.00
_cell.angle_gamma   90.00
#
_symmetry.space_group_name_H-M   'P 1'
#
loop_
_entity.id
_entity.type
_entity.pdbx_description
1 polymer ?
#
loop_
_entity_poly.entity_id
_entity_poly.type
_entity_poly.pdbx_seq_one_letter_code
_entity_poly.pdbx_strand_id
1 'polypeptide(L)'
;MLELKLGSFSEMKYGRMPDKSKLKEYGAYPVFSGYRIVGYTDECNLDKQELVVVARGVGGTGDVKLSPGACFLTNLSIAVIVDENVALKEYLYYYFQIHNLRYLDSGSAQSQITISDLKNVTIPLPSLEQQRAIVNILSQYDRKIEVNNSINDNLAA
;
A
#
# COMPACT_ATOMS: atom_id res chain seq x y z
N MET A 1 22.05 -7.88 8.70
CA MET A 1 20.99 -7.28 7.88
C MET A 1 21.22 -7.69 6.44
N LEU A 2 20.24 -8.26 5.79
CA LEU A 2 20.33 -8.74 4.42
C LEU A 2 19.77 -7.67 3.48
N GLU A 3 20.49 -7.34 2.42
CA GLU A 3 19.98 -6.41 1.39
C GLU A 3 19.44 -7.22 0.21
N LEU A 4 18.15 -7.07 -0.08
CA LEU A 4 17.48 -7.76 -1.16
C LEU A 4 16.73 -6.78 -2.08
N LYS A 5 16.66 -7.13 -3.36
CA LYS A 5 15.80 -6.42 -4.29
C LYS A 5 14.33 -6.78 -4.03
N LEU A 6 13.45 -5.79 -4.01
CA LEU A 6 12.02 -5.98 -3.76
C LEU A 6 11.42 -7.02 -4.72
N GLY A 7 11.82 -7.04 -5.97
CA GLY A 7 11.38 -8.01 -6.96
C GLY A 7 11.85 -9.44 -6.73
N SER A 8 12.82 -9.69 -5.82
CA SER A 8 13.30 -11.05 -5.54
C SER A 8 12.43 -11.81 -4.53
N PHE A 9 11.59 -11.11 -3.78
CA PHE A 9 10.72 -11.70 -2.76
C PHE A 9 9.28 -11.18 -2.82
N SER A 10 8.88 -10.61 -3.95
CA SER A 10 7.50 -10.18 -4.14
C SER A 10 7.04 -10.35 -5.59
N GLU A 11 5.75 -10.59 -5.77
CA GLU A 11 5.05 -10.46 -7.04
C GLU A 11 4.39 -9.10 -7.12
N MET A 12 4.33 -8.54 -8.32
CA MET A 12 3.75 -7.21 -8.52
C MET A 12 2.75 -7.22 -9.66
N LYS A 13 1.61 -6.57 -9.45
CA LYS A 13 0.59 -6.41 -10.48
C LYS A 13 -0.03 -5.02 -10.44
N TYR A 14 -0.30 -4.47 -11.62
CA TYR A 14 -1.12 -3.27 -11.72
C TYR A 14 -2.56 -3.56 -11.31
N GLY A 15 -3.20 -2.61 -10.66
CA GLY A 15 -4.64 -2.59 -10.56
C GLY A 15 -5.31 -2.39 -11.93
N ARG A 16 -6.62 -2.39 -11.96
CA ARG A 16 -7.41 -2.28 -13.21
C ARG A 16 -8.27 -1.02 -13.20
N MET A 17 -8.55 -0.49 -14.39
CA MET A 17 -9.54 0.58 -14.54
C MET A 17 -10.90 0.05 -14.07
N PRO A 18 -11.55 0.71 -13.09
CA PRO A 18 -12.89 0.31 -12.68
C PRO A 18 -13.91 0.61 -13.79
N ASP A 19 -14.86 -0.29 -13.97
CA ASP A 19 -16.02 -0.02 -14.80
C ASP A 19 -16.94 0.98 -14.07
N LYS A 20 -17.04 2.18 -14.61
CA LYS A 20 -17.82 3.26 -14.00
C LYS A 20 -19.31 2.90 -13.85
N SER A 21 -19.84 2.05 -14.72
CA SER A 21 -21.23 1.59 -14.66
C SER A 21 -21.50 0.65 -13.48
N LYS A 22 -20.46 0.01 -12.95
CA LYS A 22 -20.53 -0.91 -11.81
C LYS A 22 -20.17 -0.26 -10.48
N LEU A 23 -19.75 1.01 -10.48
CA LEU A 23 -19.46 1.74 -9.25
C LEU A 23 -20.75 2.07 -8.51
N LYS A 24 -20.76 1.78 -7.23
CA LYS A 24 -21.89 1.98 -6.32
C LYS A 24 -21.46 2.81 -5.12
N GLU A 25 -22.42 3.41 -4.45
CA GLU A 25 -22.21 4.08 -3.15
C GLU A 25 -21.93 3.06 -2.03
N TYR A 26 -22.53 1.84 -2.16
CA TYR A 26 -22.35 0.71 -1.25
C TYR A 26 -22.17 -0.58 -2.08
N GLY A 27 -21.37 -1.50 -1.59
CA GLY A 27 -21.11 -2.79 -2.26
C GLY A 27 -20.24 -3.72 -1.43
N ALA A 28 -19.99 -4.93 -1.94
CA ALA A 28 -19.25 -5.96 -1.24
C ALA A 28 -17.77 -5.58 -1.03
N TYR A 29 -17.17 -4.87 -1.99
CA TYR A 29 -15.75 -4.52 -1.96
C TYR A 29 -15.53 -3.04 -2.21
N PRO A 30 -14.67 -2.37 -1.40
CA PRO A 30 -14.25 -1.01 -1.67
C PRO A 30 -13.39 -0.96 -2.95
N VAL A 31 -13.58 0.09 -3.73
CA VAL A 31 -12.72 0.44 -4.86
C VAL A 31 -11.63 1.37 -4.36
N PHE A 32 -10.41 0.87 -4.28
CA PHE A 32 -9.27 1.55 -3.68
C PHE A 32 -8.31 2.09 -4.75
N SER A 33 -8.06 3.39 -4.72
CA SER A 33 -7.16 4.05 -5.68
C SER A 33 -5.69 4.07 -5.27
N GLY A 34 -5.37 3.56 -4.05
CA GLY A 34 -4.08 3.76 -3.40
C GLY A 34 -4.04 5.04 -2.54
N TYR A 35 -4.91 6.01 -2.84
CA TYR A 35 -5.09 7.22 -2.03
C TYR A 35 -6.28 7.11 -1.09
N ARG A 36 -7.41 6.66 -1.63
CA ARG A 36 -8.70 6.63 -0.95
C ARG A 36 -9.64 5.60 -1.56
N ILE A 37 -10.70 5.28 -0.85
CA ILE A 37 -11.84 4.57 -1.39
C ILE A 37 -12.65 5.55 -2.24
N VAL A 38 -12.90 5.18 -3.50
CA VAL A 38 -13.61 6.01 -4.48
C VAL A 38 -15.02 5.51 -4.79
N GLY A 39 -15.43 4.42 -4.18
CA GLY A 39 -16.75 3.79 -4.33
C GLY A 39 -16.67 2.32 -3.95
N TYR A 40 -17.69 1.57 -4.32
CA TYR A 40 -17.81 0.14 -4.04
C TYR A 40 -18.21 -0.63 -5.29
N THR A 41 -17.95 -1.92 -5.31
CA THR A 41 -18.30 -2.86 -6.38
C THR A 41 -18.55 -4.24 -5.82
N ASP A 42 -19.10 -5.14 -6.63
CA ASP A 42 -19.30 -6.55 -6.26
C ASP A 42 -18.14 -7.46 -6.70
N GLU A 43 -17.11 -6.89 -7.30
CA GLU A 43 -15.92 -7.60 -7.76
C GLU A 43 -14.68 -7.17 -6.96
N CYS A 44 -13.74 -8.09 -6.72
CA CYS A 44 -12.42 -7.76 -6.18
C CYS A 44 -11.31 -8.25 -7.11
N ASN A 45 -10.15 -7.62 -7.04
CA ASN A 45 -8.91 -8.07 -7.69
C ASN A 45 -7.75 -8.26 -6.70
N LEU A 46 -7.98 -7.90 -5.43
CA LEU A 46 -7.19 -8.30 -4.27
C LEU A 46 -8.13 -8.99 -3.27
N ASP A 47 -7.84 -10.23 -2.92
CA ASP A 47 -8.66 -11.06 -2.04
C ASP A 47 -8.35 -10.84 -0.55
N LYS A 48 -7.25 -10.19 -0.25
CA LYS A 48 -6.80 -9.82 1.10
C LYS A 48 -6.04 -8.51 1.10
N GLN A 49 -5.71 -8.03 2.30
CA GLN A 49 -4.86 -6.84 2.45
C GLN A 49 -3.47 -7.10 1.85
N GLU A 50 -3.04 -6.20 0.98
CA GLU A 50 -1.72 -6.22 0.37
C GLU A 50 -1.03 -4.86 0.46
N LEU A 51 0.29 -4.85 0.29
CA LEU A 51 1.04 -3.61 0.14
C LEU A 51 0.74 -2.99 -1.22
N VAL A 52 0.50 -1.70 -1.25
CA VAL A 52 0.11 -0.96 -2.46
C VAL A 52 1.01 0.24 -2.64
N VAL A 53 1.57 0.39 -3.83
CA VAL A 53 2.35 1.57 -4.23
C VAL A 53 1.52 2.41 -5.18
N VAL A 54 1.36 3.67 -4.88
CA VAL A 54 0.72 4.64 -5.78
C VAL A 54 1.66 4.88 -6.97
N ALA A 55 1.26 4.41 -8.14
CA ALA A 55 2.08 4.42 -9.35
C ALA A 55 1.87 5.65 -10.21
N ARG A 56 0.70 6.30 -10.10
CA ARG A 56 0.30 7.47 -10.92
C ARG A 56 -0.59 8.41 -10.13
N GLY A 57 -0.46 9.69 -10.41
CA GLY A 57 -1.36 10.71 -9.87
C GLY A 57 -0.63 11.93 -9.35
N VAL A 58 -1.35 13.05 -9.25
CA VAL A 58 -0.77 14.31 -8.82
C VAL A 58 -0.55 14.31 -7.31
N GLY A 59 0.71 14.39 -6.90
CA GLY A 59 1.09 14.65 -5.51
C GLY A 59 1.25 13.42 -4.61
N GLY A 60 1.08 12.19 -5.11
CA GLY A 60 1.22 11.00 -4.27
C GLY A 60 1.95 9.81 -4.91
N THR A 61 2.46 9.97 -6.13
CA THR A 61 3.27 8.93 -6.80
C THR A 61 4.45 8.53 -5.91
N GLY A 62 4.58 7.24 -5.62
CA GLY A 62 5.59 6.71 -4.71
C GLY A 62 5.13 6.56 -3.25
N ASP A 63 3.93 6.99 -2.90
CA ASP A 63 3.36 6.69 -1.58
C ASP A 63 3.01 5.21 -1.47
N VAL A 64 3.26 4.66 -0.29
CA VAL A 64 3.01 3.25 0.01
C VAL A 64 1.91 3.15 1.07
N LYS A 65 0.93 2.29 0.81
CA LYS A 65 -0.23 2.05 1.67
C LYS A 65 -0.45 0.55 1.86
N LEU A 66 -1.24 0.20 2.86
CA LEU A 66 -1.88 -1.12 2.95
C LEU A 66 -3.30 -0.99 2.40
N SER A 67 -3.71 -1.94 1.58
CA SER A 67 -5.09 -1.97 1.07
C SER A 67 -6.09 -2.26 2.20
N PRO A 68 -7.37 -1.87 2.06
CA PRO A 68 -8.38 -2.04 3.11
C PRO A 68 -8.90 -3.49 3.25
N GLY A 69 -8.06 -4.50 3.01
CA GLY A 69 -8.46 -5.90 2.94
C GLY A 69 -8.78 -6.32 1.52
N ALA A 70 -9.75 -7.21 1.33
CA ALA A 70 -10.24 -7.54 -0.01
C ALA A 70 -10.86 -6.31 -0.66
N CYS A 71 -10.40 -5.97 -1.85
CA CYS A 71 -10.81 -4.74 -2.52
C CYS A 71 -10.61 -4.82 -4.05
N PHE A 72 -11.15 -3.85 -4.76
CA PHE A 72 -10.84 -3.61 -6.16
C PHE A 72 -9.78 -2.51 -6.25
N LEU A 73 -8.55 -2.88 -6.57
CA LEU A 73 -7.45 -1.93 -6.76
C LEU A 73 -7.54 -1.32 -8.15
N THR A 74 -7.49 0.01 -8.22
CA THR A 74 -7.54 0.73 -9.51
C THR A 74 -6.18 0.75 -10.21
N ASN A 75 -6.19 1.11 -11.49
CA ASN A 75 -4.99 1.21 -12.33
C ASN A 75 -4.03 2.36 -11.95
N LEU A 76 -4.35 3.15 -10.93
CA LEU A 76 -3.45 4.19 -10.39
C LEU A 76 -2.36 3.60 -9.49
N SER A 77 -2.46 2.33 -9.14
CA SER A 77 -1.58 1.70 -8.15
C SER A 77 -1.11 0.32 -8.58
N ILE A 78 -0.01 -0.10 -7.95
CA ILE A 78 0.59 -1.43 -8.08
C ILE A 78 0.43 -2.15 -6.75
N ALA A 79 -0.12 -3.36 -6.78
CA ALA A 79 -0.09 -4.27 -5.64
C ALA A 79 1.27 -4.98 -5.59
N VAL A 80 1.85 -5.03 -4.39
CA VAL A 80 3.10 -5.73 -4.09
C VAL A 80 2.77 -6.87 -3.14
N ILE A 81 2.71 -8.08 -3.68
CA ILE A 81 2.38 -9.31 -2.96
C ILE A 81 3.69 -9.89 -2.44
N VAL A 82 3.91 -9.75 -1.15
CA VAL A 82 5.18 -10.07 -0.48
C VAL A 82 5.21 -11.54 -0.09
N ASP A 83 6.37 -12.20 -0.30
CA ASP A 83 6.64 -13.51 0.33
C ASP A 83 6.88 -13.30 1.83
N GLU A 84 5.89 -13.66 2.64
CA GLU A 84 5.93 -13.48 4.09
C GLU A 84 6.94 -14.39 4.82
N ASN A 85 7.57 -15.35 4.11
CA ASN A 85 8.73 -16.09 4.63
C ASN A 85 10.04 -15.27 4.57
N VAL A 86 10.04 -14.16 3.84
CA VAL A 86 11.20 -13.27 3.66
C VAL A 86 10.97 -11.93 4.33
N ALA A 87 9.81 -11.31 4.10
CA ALA A 87 9.50 -10.00 4.66
C ALA A 87 8.02 -9.87 5.00
N LEU A 88 7.71 -9.14 6.07
CA LEU A 88 6.34 -8.78 6.43
C LEU A 88 5.92 -7.54 5.64
N LYS A 89 4.73 -7.55 5.05
CA LYS A 89 4.18 -6.38 4.33
C LYS A 89 4.00 -5.17 5.25
N GLU A 90 3.65 -5.39 6.53
CA GLU A 90 3.53 -4.34 7.54
C GLU A 90 4.89 -3.71 7.86
N TYR A 91 5.97 -4.51 7.92
CA TYR A 91 7.32 -3.97 8.07
C TYR A 91 7.70 -3.10 6.88
N LEU A 92 7.45 -3.56 5.66
CA LEU A 92 7.69 -2.77 4.45
C LEU A 92 6.84 -1.49 4.41
N TYR A 93 5.59 -1.56 4.85
CA TYR A 93 4.74 -0.37 4.98
C TYR A 93 5.41 0.69 5.86
N TYR A 94 5.85 0.34 7.08
CA TYR A 94 6.53 1.27 7.97
C TYR A 94 7.87 1.75 7.42
N TYR A 95 8.64 0.86 6.82
CA TYR A 95 9.90 1.21 6.17
C TYR A 95 9.71 2.30 5.12
N PHE A 96 8.71 2.15 4.26
CA PHE A 96 8.44 3.10 3.19
C PHE A 96 7.76 4.40 3.63
N GLN A 97 7.23 4.49 4.86
CA GLN A 97 6.79 5.77 5.40
C GLN A 97 7.97 6.73 5.62
N ILE A 98 9.16 6.19 5.87
CA ILE A 98 10.41 6.95 6.07
C ILE A 98 11.21 7.03 4.77
N HIS A 99 11.30 5.93 4.05
CA HIS A 99 12.07 5.77 2.80
C HIS A 99 11.12 5.73 1.62
N ASN A 100 10.43 6.85 1.34
CA ASN A 100 9.44 6.90 0.27
C ASN A 100 10.04 6.62 -1.12
N LEU A 101 9.18 6.22 -2.04
CA LEU A 101 9.59 5.83 -3.41
C LEU A 101 9.46 6.97 -4.43
N ARG A 102 9.28 8.21 -3.99
CA ARG A 102 9.08 9.37 -4.88
C ARG A 102 10.27 9.64 -5.79
N TYR A 103 11.48 9.25 -5.38
CA TYR A 103 12.69 9.37 -6.21
C TYR A 103 12.65 8.50 -7.48
N LEU A 104 11.76 7.50 -7.55
CA LEU A 104 11.55 6.68 -8.74
C LEU A 104 10.70 7.38 -9.80
N ASP A 105 10.01 8.45 -9.42
CA ASP A 105 9.24 9.25 -10.36
C ASP A 105 10.18 9.96 -11.32
N SER A 106 10.07 9.63 -12.61
CA SER A 106 10.96 10.13 -13.66
C SER A 106 10.87 11.62 -13.93
N GLY A 107 10.00 12.36 -13.23
CA GLY A 107 9.84 13.80 -13.42
C GLY A 107 9.36 14.21 -14.81
N SER A 108 8.84 13.29 -15.61
CA SER A 108 8.22 13.55 -16.90
C SER A 108 6.87 14.26 -16.70
N ALA A 109 6.31 14.81 -17.78
CA ALA A 109 5.00 15.47 -17.76
C ALA A 109 3.86 14.60 -17.20
N GLN A 110 4.06 13.29 -17.08
CA GLN A 110 3.22 12.35 -16.38
C GLN A 110 4.04 11.60 -15.33
N SER A 111 3.81 11.93 -14.06
CA SER A 111 4.37 11.23 -12.90
C SER A 111 3.97 9.75 -12.93
N GLN A 112 4.96 8.85 -13.02
CA GLN A 112 4.71 7.40 -13.09
C GLN A 112 5.89 6.61 -12.53
N ILE A 113 5.56 5.58 -11.73
CA ILE A 113 6.45 4.50 -11.30
C ILE A 113 6.01 3.21 -11.98
N THR A 114 6.96 2.41 -12.45
CA THR A 114 6.69 1.13 -13.10
C THR A 114 7.03 -0.05 -12.20
N ILE A 115 6.50 -1.23 -12.53
CA ILE A 115 6.87 -2.49 -11.86
C ILE A 115 8.38 -2.75 -12.01
N SER A 116 8.97 -2.39 -13.15
CA SER A 116 10.42 -2.54 -13.37
C SER A 116 11.24 -1.68 -12.39
N ASP A 117 10.80 -0.47 -12.12
CA ASP A 117 11.46 0.42 -11.16
C ASP A 117 11.39 -0.19 -9.75
N LEU A 118 10.19 -0.63 -9.33
CA LEU A 118 9.97 -1.22 -8.02
C LEU A 118 10.79 -2.50 -7.80
N LYS A 119 10.89 -3.37 -8.79
CA LYS A 119 11.66 -4.62 -8.70
C LYS A 119 13.13 -4.38 -8.37
N ASN A 120 13.69 -3.26 -8.75
CA ASN A 120 15.09 -2.90 -8.54
C ASN A 120 15.37 -2.17 -7.22
N VAL A 121 14.33 -1.82 -6.46
CA VAL A 121 14.52 -1.20 -5.14
C VAL A 121 15.18 -2.17 -4.19
N THR A 122 16.33 -1.80 -3.64
CA THR A 122 17.06 -2.58 -2.64
C THR A 122 16.58 -2.19 -1.24
N ILE A 123 16.26 -3.18 -0.43
CA ILE A 123 15.70 -3.00 0.91
C ILE A 123 16.59 -3.74 1.91
N PRO A 124 17.03 -3.07 2.98
CA PRO A 124 17.70 -3.73 4.09
C PRO A 124 16.65 -4.46 4.93
N LEU A 125 16.76 -5.77 5.01
CA LEU A 125 15.84 -6.62 5.76
C LEU A 125 16.52 -7.17 7.02
N PRO A 126 16.04 -6.84 8.22
CA PRO A 126 16.39 -7.53 9.43
C PRO A 126 15.73 -8.94 9.44
N SER A 127 16.07 -9.76 10.44
CA SER A 127 15.41 -11.05 10.59
C SER A 127 13.89 -10.90 10.75
N LEU A 128 13.13 -11.93 10.38
CA LEU A 128 11.66 -11.91 10.56
C LEU A 128 11.24 -11.65 12.01
N GLU A 129 12.02 -12.14 12.98
CA GLU A 129 11.79 -11.88 14.39
C GLU A 129 11.90 -10.39 14.71
N GLN A 130 12.95 -9.74 14.21
CA GLN A 130 13.15 -8.29 14.37
C GLN A 130 12.07 -7.50 13.64
N GLN A 131 11.67 -7.93 12.42
CA GLN A 131 10.56 -7.32 11.69
C GLN A 131 9.25 -7.37 12.51
N ARG A 132 8.92 -8.54 13.09
CA ARG A 132 7.74 -8.70 13.97
C ARG A 132 7.81 -7.79 15.20
N ALA A 133 8.97 -7.69 15.83
CA ALA A 133 9.15 -6.80 16.98
C ALA A 133 8.91 -5.32 16.60
N ILE A 134 9.45 -4.88 15.48
CA ILE A 134 9.26 -3.52 14.96
C ILE A 134 7.78 -3.25 14.66
N VAL A 135 7.14 -4.15 13.91
CA VAL A 135 5.71 -4.04 13.56
C VAL A 135 4.84 -3.98 14.81
N ASN A 136 5.12 -4.84 15.80
CA ASN A 136 4.35 -4.86 17.04
C ASN A 136 4.43 -3.52 17.80
N ILE A 137 5.61 -2.92 17.88
CA ILE A 137 5.78 -1.62 18.52
C ILE A 137 5.04 -0.52 17.75
N LEU A 138 5.28 -0.42 16.45
CA LEU A 138 4.72 0.67 15.64
C LEU A 138 3.19 0.58 15.51
N SER A 139 2.65 -0.63 15.36
CA SER A 139 1.20 -0.82 15.31
C SER A 139 0.47 -0.45 16.60
N GLN A 140 1.13 -0.54 17.75
CA GLN A 140 0.56 -0.05 19.00
C GLN A 140 0.45 1.47 19.04
N TYR A 141 1.42 2.18 18.45
CA TYR A 141 1.34 3.64 18.32
C TYR A 141 0.21 4.05 17.37
N ASP A 142 0.09 3.38 16.22
CA ASP A 142 -1.00 3.65 15.27
C ASP A 142 -2.37 3.47 15.93
N ARG A 143 -2.58 2.38 16.68
CA ARG A 143 -3.82 2.17 17.44
C ARG A 143 -4.09 3.28 18.45
N LYS A 144 -3.07 3.77 19.15
CA LYS A 144 -3.24 4.88 20.10
C LYS A 144 -3.63 6.16 19.38
N ILE A 145 -3.04 6.44 18.21
CA ILE A 145 -3.39 7.59 17.38
C ILE A 145 -4.85 7.50 16.92
N GLU A 146 -5.27 6.33 16.42
CA GLU A 146 -6.67 6.10 15.99
C GLU A 146 -7.65 6.29 17.14
N VAL A 147 -7.37 5.73 18.31
CA VAL A 147 -8.22 5.89 19.50
C VAL A 147 -8.28 7.36 19.93
N ASN A 148 -7.16 8.06 19.97
CA ASN A 148 -7.12 9.48 20.33
C ASN A 148 -7.91 10.35 19.34
N ASN A 149 -7.79 10.06 18.04
CA ASN A 149 -8.57 10.76 17.01
C ASN A 149 -10.06 10.52 17.19
N SER A 150 -10.47 9.27 17.45
CA SER A 150 -11.87 8.95 17.71
C SER A 150 -12.42 9.64 18.97
N ILE A 151 -11.61 9.75 20.02
CA ILE A 151 -11.98 10.49 21.24
C ILE A 151 -12.14 11.98 20.93
N ASN A 152 -11.21 12.57 20.19
CA ASN A 152 -11.27 13.98 19.82
C ASN A 152 -12.51 14.28 18.95
N ASP A 153 -12.81 13.43 17.99
CA ASP A 153 -14.00 13.57 17.13
C ASP A 153 -15.29 13.51 17.97
N ASN A 154 -15.35 12.60 18.94
CA ASN A 154 -16.51 12.52 19.85
C ASN A 154 -16.61 13.71 20.82
N LEU A 155 -15.50 14.34 21.21
CA LEU A 155 -15.51 15.54 22.08
C LEU A 155 -15.86 16.81 21.29
N ALA A 156 -15.62 16.83 19.98
CA ALA A 156 -15.94 17.95 19.10
C ALA A 156 -17.39 17.94 18.61
N ALA A 157 -18.11 16.83 18.80
CA ALA A 157 -19.53 16.67 18.43
C ALA A 157 -20.44 17.14 19.58
#